data_eb666a628ab1e9254a1da033d8210be1
#
_entry.id   eb666a628ab1e9254a1da033d8210be1
#
_cell.length_a   1.000
_cell.length_b   1.000
_cell.length_c   1.000
_cell.angle_alpha   90.00
_cell.angle_beta   90.00
_cell.angle_gamma   90.00
#
_symmetry.space_group_name_H-M   'P 1'
#
loop_
_entity.id
_entity.type
_entity.pdbx_description
1 polymer ?
#
loop_
_entity_poly.entity_id
_entity_poly.type
_entity_poly.pdbx_seq_one_letter_code
_entity_poly.pdbx_strand_id
1 'polypeptide(L)'
;MDKYRKIEMWAGSTIDSAIKELSKHEDLVCIEFNEKMLYSDIDDLNSAYEKITGKTKAEFDEAERKRQAEYEREKREHKEAIPKLTVEWIEKGKSILDKKHHELWAKIVPVRLGDLYNGMELGACLAIVEQLNKGCELEKAKTMIEEQGHSGMSFGLVCSMIREFCDRGNDFVKYARA
;
A
#
# COMPACT_ATOMS: atom_id res chain seq x y z
N MET A 1 -24.57 8.74 -38.39
CA MET A 1 -24.22 9.94 -37.59
C MET A 1 -24.47 9.59 -36.16
N ASP A 2 -23.44 9.67 -35.32
CA ASP A 2 -23.57 9.40 -33.88
C ASP A 2 -24.50 10.43 -33.27
N LYS A 3 -25.53 9.97 -32.57
CA LYS A 3 -26.55 10.81 -31.92
C LYS A 3 -25.90 11.74 -30.85
N TYR A 4 -24.76 11.29 -30.26
CA TYR A 4 -24.11 11.97 -29.17
C TYR A 4 -22.73 12.49 -29.56
N ARG A 5 -22.39 13.71 -29.12
CA ARG A 5 -21.04 14.26 -29.18
C ARG A 5 -20.24 13.76 -27.99
N LYS A 6 -19.11 13.11 -28.22
CA LYS A 6 -18.24 12.61 -27.15
C LYS A 6 -17.46 13.76 -26.51
N ILE A 7 -17.41 13.78 -25.16
CA ILE A 7 -16.61 14.70 -24.36
C ILE A 7 -15.54 13.88 -23.60
N GLU A 8 -14.34 14.40 -23.52
CA GLU A 8 -13.25 13.80 -22.77
C GLU A 8 -13.22 14.33 -21.34
N MET A 9 -12.91 13.44 -20.39
CA MET A 9 -12.72 13.78 -18.99
C MET A 9 -11.24 13.71 -18.59
N TRP A 10 -10.86 14.51 -17.61
CA TRP A 10 -9.51 14.50 -17.07
C TRP A 10 -9.24 13.22 -16.28
N ALA A 11 -8.00 12.75 -16.28
CA ALA A 11 -7.57 11.68 -15.40
C ALA A 11 -7.80 12.07 -13.93
N GLY A 12 -8.44 11.19 -13.15
CA GLY A 12 -8.82 11.46 -11.76
C GLY A 12 -10.19 12.10 -11.57
N SER A 13 -10.98 12.29 -12.65
CA SER A 13 -12.38 12.70 -12.54
C SER A 13 -13.21 11.69 -11.75
N THR A 14 -14.26 12.16 -11.08
CA THR A 14 -15.23 11.35 -10.34
C THR A 14 -16.51 11.16 -11.15
N ILE A 15 -17.36 10.20 -10.77
CA ILE A 15 -18.69 10.01 -11.36
C ILE A 15 -19.53 11.28 -11.21
N ASP A 16 -19.48 11.90 -10.01
CA ASP A 16 -20.17 13.17 -9.75
C ASP A 16 -19.74 14.29 -10.73
N SER A 17 -18.43 14.39 -10.98
CA SER A 17 -17.90 15.38 -11.93
C SER A 17 -18.31 15.10 -13.37
N ALA A 18 -18.39 13.81 -13.75
CA ALA A 18 -18.84 13.41 -15.09
C ALA A 18 -20.31 13.76 -15.32
N ILE A 19 -21.20 13.44 -14.40
CA ILE A 19 -22.63 13.81 -14.49
C ILE A 19 -22.81 15.32 -14.46
N LYS A 20 -22.07 16.06 -13.62
CA LYS A 20 -22.08 17.52 -13.60
C LYS A 20 -21.60 18.11 -14.93
N GLU A 21 -20.62 17.49 -15.57
CA GLU A 21 -20.14 17.95 -16.88
C GLU A 21 -21.22 17.72 -17.96
N LEU A 22 -21.82 16.51 -18.02
CA LEU A 22 -22.92 16.21 -18.94
C LEU A 22 -24.07 17.23 -18.81
N SER A 23 -24.42 17.63 -17.58
CA SER A 23 -25.52 18.56 -17.32
C SER A 23 -25.29 20.02 -17.76
N LYS A 24 -24.05 20.39 -18.14
CA LYS A 24 -23.75 21.75 -18.65
C LYS A 24 -24.09 21.93 -20.12
N HIS A 25 -24.33 20.84 -20.84
CA HIS A 25 -24.55 20.86 -22.27
C HIS A 25 -26.05 20.79 -22.61
N GLU A 26 -26.52 21.64 -23.50
CA GLU A 26 -27.90 21.62 -24.03
C GLU A 26 -28.04 20.58 -25.16
N ASP A 27 -26.94 20.23 -25.84
CA ASP A 27 -26.88 19.21 -26.88
C ASP A 27 -26.68 17.81 -26.27
N LEU A 28 -26.98 16.78 -27.09
CA LEU A 28 -26.79 15.39 -26.68
C LEU A 28 -25.29 15.04 -26.65
N VAL A 29 -24.77 14.83 -25.45
CA VAL A 29 -23.37 14.51 -25.22
C VAL A 29 -23.21 13.20 -24.46
N CYS A 30 -22.03 12.57 -24.60
CA CYS A 30 -21.67 11.40 -23.84
C CYS A 30 -20.23 11.48 -23.35
N ILE A 31 -19.96 10.79 -22.26
CA ILE A 31 -18.63 10.65 -21.61
C ILE A 31 -18.33 9.17 -21.45
N GLU A 32 -17.13 8.75 -21.80
CA GLU A 32 -16.60 7.45 -21.45
C GLU A 32 -15.92 7.53 -20.07
N PHE A 33 -16.42 6.73 -19.12
CA PHE A 33 -15.91 6.69 -17.76
C PHE A 33 -15.73 5.22 -17.31
N ASN A 34 -14.51 4.81 -17.02
CA ASN A 34 -14.17 3.42 -16.67
C ASN A 34 -14.78 2.40 -17.67
N GLU A 35 -14.55 2.60 -18.95
CA GLU A 35 -15.04 1.75 -20.04
C GLU A 35 -16.58 1.69 -20.17
N LYS A 36 -17.30 2.56 -19.48
CA LYS A 36 -18.75 2.71 -19.58
C LYS A 36 -19.13 4.06 -20.18
N MET A 37 -20.14 4.06 -21.04
CA MET A 37 -20.66 5.30 -21.62
C MET A 37 -21.76 5.88 -20.74
N LEU A 38 -21.61 7.15 -20.37
CA LEU A 38 -22.63 7.96 -19.70
C LEU A 38 -23.21 8.98 -20.70
N TYR A 39 -24.52 9.19 -20.70
CA TYR A 39 -25.25 10.02 -21.66
C TYR A 39 -26.03 11.14 -20.95
N SER A 40 -26.04 12.34 -21.53
CA SER A 40 -26.66 13.52 -20.93
C SER A 40 -28.18 13.47 -20.79
N ASP A 41 -28.87 12.66 -21.65
CA ASP A 41 -30.33 12.50 -21.66
C ASP A 41 -30.83 11.23 -20.99
N ILE A 42 -29.93 10.34 -20.53
CA ILE A 42 -30.27 9.02 -19.99
C ILE A 42 -29.78 8.87 -18.55
N ASP A 43 -28.53 9.27 -18.29
CA ASP A 43 -27.84 8.97 -17.03
C ASP A 43 -27.96 10.14 -16.05
N ASP A 44 -28.62 9.89 -14.91
CA ASP A 44 -28.54 10.74 -13.71
C ASP A 44 -27.44 10.22 -12.77
N LEU A 45 -27.31 10.85 -11.60
CA LEU A 45 -26.26 10.49 -10.65
C LEU A 45 -26.40 9.03 -10.15
N ASN A 46 -27.61 8.57 -9.87
CA ASN A 46 -27.83 7.21 -9.35
C ASN A 46 -27.57 6.17 -10.45
N SER A 47 -28.16 6.34 -11.64
CA SER A 47 -27.95 5.44 -12.76
C SER A 47 -26.48 5.36 -13.19
N ALA A 48 -25.73 6.45 -13.11
CA ALA A 48 -24.29 6.47 -13.36
C ALA A 48 -23.51 5.65 -12.33
N TYR A 49 -23.84 5.81 -11.04
CA TYR A 49 -23.24 5.00 -9.99
C TYR A 49 -23.57 3.51 -10.15
N GLU A 50 -24.84 3.16 -10.40
CA GLU A 50 -25.25 1.77 -10.66
C GLU A 50 -24.53 1.17 -11.87
N LYS A 51 -24.45 1.91 -12.97
CA LYS A 51 -23.78 1.49 -14.19
C LYS A 51 -22.28 1.23 -13.99
N ILE A 52 -21.59 2.06 -13.22
CA ILE A 52 -20.15 2.01 -13.04
C ILE A 52 -19.74 1.09 -11.88
N THR A 53 -20.44 1.17 -10.75
CA THR A 53 -20.06 0.50 -9.48
C THR A 53 -20.96 -0.67 -9.11
N GLY A 54 -22.12 -0.82 -9.76
CA GLY A 54 -23.16 -1.79 -9.39
C GLY A 54 -23.96 -1.40 -8.14
N LYS A 55 -23.86 -0.15 -7.65
CA LYS A 55 -24.51 0.36 -6.45
C LYS A 55 -25.10 1.74 -6.73
N THR A 56 -26.21 2.07 -6.07
CA THR A 56 -26.70 3.44 -6.05
C THR A 56 -25.68 4.39 -5.39
N LYS A 57 -25.81 5.69 -5.62
CA LYS A 57 -24.96 6.71 -4.96
C LYS A 57 -24.99 6.57 -3.43
N ALA A 58 -26.19 6.37 -2.86
CA ALA A 58 -26.39 6.24 -1.42
C ALA A 58 -25.68 4.98 -0.85
N GLU A 59 -25.79 3.84 -1.53
CA GLU A 59 -25.13 2.60 -1.14
C GLU A 59 -23.61 2.69 -1.26
N PHE A 60 -23.13 3.38 -2.29
CA PHE A 60 -21.70 3.64 -2.47
C PHE A 60 -21.15 4.51 -1.33
N ASP A 61 -21.82 5.64 -1.02
CA ASP A 61 -21.40 6.54 0.04
C ASP A 61 -21.44 5.87 1.42
N GLU A 62 -22.42 5.01 1.65
CA GLU A 62 -22.51 4.22 2.90
C GLU A 62 -21.35 3.22 3.00
N ALA A 63 -21.03 2.53 1.90
CA ALA A 63 -19.90 1.59 1.86
C ALA A 63 -18.56 2.31 2.09
N GLU A 64 -18.37 3.49 1.48
CA GLU A 64 -17.19 4.32 1.69
C GLU A 64 -17.07 4.81 3.14
N ARG A 65 -18.18 5.28 3.74
CA ARG A 65 -18.17 5.69 5.15
C ARG A 65 -17.79 4.55 6.08
N LYS A 66 -18.31 3.33 5.83
CA LYS A 66 -17.95 2.15 6.61
C LYS A 66 -16.48 1.79 6.46
N ARG A 67 -15.97 1.79 5.23
CA ARG A 67 -14.56 1.52 4.93
C ARG A 67 -13.63 2.54 5.61
N GLN A 68 -13.99 3.83 5.53
CA GLN A 68 -13.22 4.89 6.18
C GLN A 68 -13.22 4.76 7.70
N ALA A 69 -14.38 4.46 8.29
CA ALA A 69 -14.49 4.26 9.74
C ALA A 69 -13.68 3.05 10.22
N GLU A 70 -13.67 1.96 9.45
CA GLU A 70 -12.85 0.78 9.73
C GLU A 70 -11.35 1.09 9.64
N TYR A 71 -10.92 1.76 8.58
CA TYR A 71 -9.54 2.21 8.42
C TYR A 71 -9.06 3.10 9.59
N GLU A 72 -9.88 4.08 10.00
CA GLU A 72 -9.55 4.96 11.13
C GLU A 72 -9.50 4.21 12.46
N ARG A 73 -10.36 3.18 12.63
CA ARG A 73 -10.32 2.29 13.80
C ARG A 73 -9.02 1.50 13.83
N GLU A 74 -8.69 0.80 12.74
CA GLU A 74 -7.47 0.00 12.63
C GLU A 74 -6.21 0.85 12.83
N LYS A 75 -6.18 2.04 12.24
CA LYS A 75 -5.08 3.00 12.39
C LYS A 75 -4.89 3.43 13.84
N ARG A 76 -5.98 3.67 14.57
CA ARG A 76 -5.95 4.02 15.99
C ARG A 76 -5.46 2.84 16.85
N GLU A 77 -6.05 1.65 16.63
CA GLU A 77 -5.66 0.42 17.33
C GLU A 77 -4.16 0.11 17.12
N HIS A 78 -3.67 0.24 15.89
CA HIS A 78 -2.26 0.08 15.59
C HIS A 78 -1.40 1.10 16.36
N LYS A 79 -1.78 2.37 16.34
CA LYS A 79 -1.05 3.44 17.03
C LYS A 79 -0.98 3.19 18.54
N GLU A 80 -2.08 2.70 19.13
CA GLU A 80 -2.15 2.34 20.56
C GLU A 80 -1.28 1.12 20.89
N ALA A 81 -1.11 0.19 19.93
CA ALA A 81 -0.29 -1.00 20.10
C ALA A 81 1.23 -0.74 19.97
N ILE A 82 1.67 0.35 19.32
CA ILE A 82 3.09 0.65 19.06
C ILE A 82 3.97 0.54 20.30
N PRO A 83 3.63 1.08 21.49
CA PRO A 83 4.49 0.98 22.65
C PRO A 83 4.78 -0.47 23.08
N LYS A 84 3.75 -1.32 23.05
CA LYS A 84 3.88 -2.75 23.37
C LYS A 84 4.68 -3.48 22.30
N LEU A 85 4.34 -3.29 21.03
CA LEU A 85 5.04 -3.88 19.90
C LEU A 85 6.52 -3.46 19.86
N THR A 86 6.83 -2.22 20.23
CA THR A 86 8.21 -1.73 20.31
C THR A 86 9.05 -2.58 21.27
N VAL A 87 8.55 -2.87 22.46
CA VAL A 87 9.26 -3.72 23.42
C VAL A 87 9.46 -5.13 22.86
N GLU A 88 8.41 -5.72 22.32
CA GLU A 88 8.45 -7.08 21.75
C GLU A 88 9.48 -7.19 20.62
N TRP A 89 9.48 -6.23 19.68
CA TRP A 89 10.41 -6.23 18.55
C TRP A 89 11.85 -5.92 18.96
N ILE A 90 12.06 -5.07 19.96
CA ILE A 90 13.41 -4.83 20.51
C ILE A 90 13.98 -6.12 21.08
N GLU A 91 13.23 -6.83 21.91
CA GLU A 91 13.69 -8.09 22.50
C GLU A 91 13.91 -9.18 21.45
N LYS A 92 13.02 -9.28 20.47
CA LYS A 92 13.21 -10.20 19.35
C LYS A 92 14.49 -9.88 18.56
N GLY A 93 14.77 -8.63 18.28
CA GLY A 93 16.02 -8.22 17.62
C GLY A 93 17.25 -8.55 18.45
N LYS A 94 17.24 -8.31 19.76
CA LYS A 94 18.35 -8.67 20.66
C LYS A 94 18.66 -10.17 20.68
N SER A 95 17.68 -11.02 20.43
CA SER A 95 17.91 -12.48 20.38
C SER A 95 18.56 -12.97 19.07
N ILE A 96 18.54 -12.15 18.02
CA ILE A 96 19.00 -12.53 16.67
C ILE A 96 20.24 -11.73 16.25
N LEU A 97 20.27 -10.45 16.57
CA LEU A 97 21.31 -9.51 16.14
C LEU A 97 22.51 -9.53 17.09
N ASP A 98 23.69 -9.25 16.56
CA ASP A 98 24.88 -9.02 17.35
C ASP A 98 24.71 -7.83 18.30
N LYS A 99 25.32 -7.89 19.48
CA LYS A 99 25.22 -6.85 20.54
C LYS A 99 25.54 -5.44 20.02
N LYS A 100 26.48 -5.31 19.09
CA LYS A 100 26.85 -4.02 18.47
C LYS A 100 25.69 -3.31 17.77
N HIS A 101 24.66 -4.06 17.35
CA HIS A 101 23.49 -3.53 16.65
C HIS A 101 22.29 -3.24 17.55
N HIS A 102 22.30 -3.65 18.82
CA HIS A 102 21.13 -3.57 19.70
C HIS A 102 20.65 -2.14 19.94
N GLU A 103 21.57 -1.19 20.09
CA GLU A 103 21.19 0.22 20.32
C GLU A 103 20.54 0.84 19.10
N LEU A 104 21.11 0.59 17.91
CA LEU A 104 20.55 1.08 16.65
C LEU A 104 19.20 0.43 16.35
N TRP A 105 19.07 -0.90 16.59
CA TRP A 105 17.82 -1.62 16.46
C TRP A 105 16.72 -1.01 17.33
N ALA A 106 17.02 -0.75 18.59
CA ALA A 106 16.07 -0.12 19.53
C ALA A 106 15.60 1.28 19.08
N LYS A 107 16.45 2.03 18.38
CA LYS A 107 16.09 3.35 17.81
C LYS A 107 15.22 3.23 16.56
N ILE A 108 15.44 2.21 15.73
CA ILE A 108 14.73 2.05 14.44
C ILE A 108 13.35 1.44 14.63
N VAL A 109 13.18 0.49 15.55
CA VAL A 109 11.92 -0.25 15.75
C VAL A 109 10.69 0.67 15.88
N PRO A 110 10.65 1.67 16.79
CA PRO A 110 9.45 2.51 16.92
C PRO A 110 9.17 3.34 15.67
N VAL A 111 10.20 3.74 14.92
CA VAL A 111 10.05 4.47 13.66
C VAL A 111 9.40 3.59 12.62
N ARG A 112 9.84 2.34 12.48
CA ARG A 112 9.28 1.38 11.52
C ARG A 112 7.87 0.93 11.86
N LEU A 113 7.55 0.79 13.13
CA LEU A 113 6.18 0.49 13.56
C LEU A 113 5.20 1.63 13.28
N GLY A 114 5.68 2.88 13.24
CA GLY A 114 4.89 4.07 12.95
C GLY A 114 4.81 4.45 11.46
N ASP A 115 5.55 3.77 10.58
CA ASP A 115 5.57 4.09 9.14
C ASP A 115 4.42 3.43 8.35
N LEU A 116 4.38 3.70 7.05
CA LEU A 116 3.35 3.22 6.12
C LEU A 116 3.19 1.69 6.11
N TYR A 117 4.26 0.95 6.36
CA TYR A 117 4.30 -0.52 6.29
C TYR A 117 4.07 -1.19 7.65
N ASN A 118 3.84 -0.42 8.70
CA ASN A 118 3.51 -0.91 10.04
C ASN A 118 4.53 -1.94 10.58
N GLY A 119 5.80 -1.77 10.26
CA GLY A 119 6.87 -2.64 10.72
C GLY A 119 7.02 -3.97 10.00
N MET A 120 6.37 -4.18 8.86
CA MET A 120 6.48 -5.43 8.08
C MET A 120 7.92 -5.79 7.75
N GLU A 121 8.77 -4.81 7.47
CA GLU A 121 10.19 -5.00 7.17
C GLU A 121 11.02 -5.51 8.35
N LEU A 122 10.60 -5.24 9.59
CA LEU A 122 11.30 -5.73 10.81
C LEU A 122 11.38 -7.26 10.81
N GLY A 123 10.26 -7.92 10.50
CA GLY A 123 10.19 -9.38 10.44
C GLY A 123 11.07 -9.96 9.36
N ALA A 124 10.95 -9.42 8.14
CA ALA A 124 11.76 -9.85 7.00
C ALA A 124 13.25 -9.63 7.28
N CYS A 125 13.64 -8.47 7.80
CA CYS A 125 15.03 -8.19 8.14
C CYS A 125 15.59 -9.22 9.12
N LEU A 126 14.93 -9.46 10.26
CA LEU A 126 15.43 -10.40 11.26
C LEU A 126 15.51 -11.83 10.72
N ALA A 127 14.50 -12.28 9.97
CA ALA A 127 14.51 -13.62 9.39
C ALA A 127 15.69 -13.83 8.43
N ILE A 128 15.97 -12.84 7.58
CA ILE A 128 17.07 -12.93 6.63
C ILE A 128 18.44 -12.81 7.31
N VAL A 129 18.58 -11.86 8.27
CA VAL A 129 19.83 -11.73 9.04
C VAL A 129 20.16 -13.04 9.76
N GLU A 130 19.18 -13.67 10.40
CA GLU A 130 19.36 -14.99 11.04
C GLU A 130 19.86 -16.05 10.06
N GLN A 131 19.29 -16.12 8.85
CA GLN A 131 19.70 -17.09 7.83
C GLN A 131 21.10 -16.78 7.27
N LEU A 132 21.40 -15.51 7.01
CA LEU A 132 22.73 -15.10 6.55
C LEU A 132 23.82 -15.40 7.60
N ASN A 133 23.52 -15.20 8.87
CA ASN A 133 24.43 -15.54 9.98
C ASN A 133 24.65 -17.04 10.11
N LYS A 134 23.68 -17.87 9.72
CA LYS A 134 23.80 -19.32 9.61
C LYS A 134 24.51 -19.80 8.32
N GLY A 135 24.98 -18.89 7.48
CA GLY A 135 25.71 -19.23 6.25
C GLY A 135 24.82 -19.46 5.02
N CYS A 136 23.56 -19.03 5.04
CA CYS A 136 22.65 -19.15 3.89
C CYS A 136 23.26 -18.47 2.65
N GLU A 137 23.04 -19.08 1.47
CA GLU A 137 23.41 -18.51 0.17
C GLU A 137 22.62 -17.23 -0.12
N LEU A 138 23.27 -16.26 -0.81
CA LEU A 138 22.68 -14.94 -1.07
C LEU A 138 21.45 -15.03 -1.97
N GLU A 139 21.45 -15.94 -2.94
CA GLU A 139 20.31 -16.21 -3.82
C GLU A 139 19.09 -16.67 -3.02
N LYS A 140 19.28 -17.64 -2.15
CA LYS A 140 18.20 -18.14 -1.30
C LYS A 140 17.66 -17.05 -0.36
N ALA A 141 18.54 -16.23 0.20
CA ALA A 141 18.13 -15.10 1.03
C ALA A 141 17.28 -14.07 0.25
N LYS A 142 17.62 -13.79 -1.02
CA LYS A 142 16.83 -12.93 -1.91
C LYS A 142 15.43 -13.52 -2.17
N THR A 143 15.38 -14.79 -2.57
CA THR A 143 14.12 -15.50 -2.82
C THR A 143 13.20 -15.46 -1.59
N MET A 144 13.75 -15.67 -0.38
CA MET A 144 12.96 -15.60 0.86
C MET A 144 12.31 -14.23 1.10
N ILE A 145 12.92 -13.13 0.69
CA ILE A 145 12.31 -11.79 0.79
C ILE A 145 11.16 -11.66 -0.20
N GLU A 146 11.37 -12.13 -1.43
CA GLU A 146 10.37 -12.07 -2.51
C GLU A 146 9.16 -12.97 -2.19
N GLU A 147 9.37 -14.17 -1.65
CA GLU A 147 8.32 -15.10 -1.19
C GLU A 147 7.49 -14.53 -0.02
N GLN A 148 8.06 -13.63 0.80
CA GLN A 148 7.34 -12.89 1.83
C GLN A 148 6.52 -11.71 1.25
N GLY A 149 6.50 -11.54 -0.07
CA GLY A 149 5.73 -10.51 -0.75
C GLY A 149 6.40 -9.14 -0.82
N HIS A 150 7.67 -9.02 -0.42
CA HIS A 150 8.40 -7.77 -0.52
C HIS A 150 8.92 -7.54 -1.95
N SER A 151 8.49 -6.43 -2.56
CA SER A 151 8.92 -6.00 -3.90
C SER A 151 9.10 -4.48 -3.96
N GLY A 152 9.76 -3.98 -4.98
CA GLY A 152 9.92 -2.54 -5.20
C GLY A 152 10.49 -1.81 -3.98
N MET A 153 9.74 -0.83 -3.44
CA MET A 153 10.19 -0.02 -2.32
C MET A 153 10.33 -0.82 -1.02
N SER A 154 9.40 -1.72 -0.73
CA SER A 154 9.45 -2.60 0.44
C SER A 154 10.68 -3.51 0.41
N PHE A 155 11.00 -4.12 -0.74
CA PHE A 155 12.26 -4.88 -0.93
C PHE A 155 13.50 -4.02 -0.66
N GLY A 156 13.51 -2.78 -1.19
CA GLY A 156 14.59 -1.84 -0.97
C GLY A 156 14.81 -1.47 0.51
N LEU A 157 13.72 -1.34 1.27
CA LEU A 157 13.77 -1.08 2.72
C LEU A 157 14.35 -2.28 3.48
N VAL A 158 13.87 -3.51 3.20
CA VAL A 158 14.42 -4.74 3.79
C VAL A 158 15.91 -4.87 3.50
N CYS A 159 16.34 -4.68 2.25
CA CYS A 159 17.76 -4.69 1.87
C CYS A 159 18.58 -3.65 2.64
N SER A 160 18.04 -2.44 2.82
CA SER A 160 18.71 -1.38 3.58
C SER A 160 18.93 -1.76 5.04
N MET A 161 17.92 -2.37 5.67
CA MET A 161 18.02 -2.87 7.04
C MET A 161 19.01 -4.03 7.16
N ILE A 162 18.98 -5.01 6.24
CA ILE A 162 19.93 -6.13 6.22
C ILE A 162 21.37 -5.62 6.11
N ARG A 163 21.61 -4.60 5.29
CA ARG A 163 22.94 -3.98 5.17
C ARG A 163 23.43 -3.41 6.49
N GLU A 164 22.53 -2.83 7.29
CA GLU A 164 22.86 -2.21 8.56
C GLU A 164 23.06 -3.21 9.70
N PHE A 165 22.29 -4.31 9.70
CA PHE A 165 22.20 -5.23 10.81
C PHE A 165 22.89 -6.59 10.59
N CYS A 166 23.56 -6.80 9.46
CA CYS A 166 24.24 -8.05 9.12
C CYS A 166 25.65 -7.81 8.59
N ASP A 167 26.64 -8.51 9.06
CA ASP A 167 28.03 -8.40 8.58
C ASP A 167 28.14 -8.76 7.09
N ARG A 168 27.34 -9.72 6.61
CA ARG A 168 27.22 -10.07 5.19
C ARG A 168 26.25 -9.15 4.41
N GLY A 169 25.69 -8.14 5.06
CA GLY A 169 24.65 -7.30 4.49
C GLY A 169 25.07 -6.52 3.24
N ASN A 170 26.32 -6.05 3.19
CA ASN A 170 26.85 -5.37 2.00
C ASN A 170 26.95 -6.32 0.79
N ASP A 171 27.39 -7.54 0.98
CA ASP A 171 27.51 -8.52 -0.11
C ASP A 171 26.12 -8.96 -0.57
N PHE A 172 25.19 -9.15 0.37
CA PHE A 172 23.80 -9.43 0.06
C PHE A 172 23.16 -8.31 -0.79
N VAL A 173 23.32 -7.04 -0.40
CA VAL A 173 22.72 -5.92 -1.15
C VAL A 173 23.32 -5.78 -2.54
N LYS A 174 24.62 -6.00 -2.71
CA LYS A 174 25.27 -6.03 -4.04
C LYS A 174 24.66 -7.10 -4.92
N TYR A 175 24.52 -8.33 -4.38
CA TYR A 175 23.91 -9.44 -5.10
C TYR A 175 22.43 -9.17 -5.45
N ALA A 176 21.66 -8.68 -4.49
CA ALA A 176 20.22 -8.51 -4.64
C ALA A 176 19.81 -7.42 -5.65
N ARG A 177 20.73 -6.48 -5.94
CA ARG A 177 20.53 -5.36 -6.88
C ARG A 177 21.21 -5.57 -8.24
N ALA A 178 21.99 -6.63 -8.41
CA ALA A 178 22.56 -7.03 -9.69
C ALA A 178 21.51 -7.72 -10.57
#